data_fdc5ca08dbc8f6fab0aa4eb097d09b64
#
_entry.id   fdc5ca08dbc8f6fab0aa4eb097d09b64
#
_cell.length_a   1.000
_cell.length_b   1.000
_cell.length_c   1.000
_cell.angle_alpha   90.00
_cell.angle_beta   90.00
_cell.angle_gamma   90.00
#
_symmetry.space_group_name_H-M   'P 1'
#
loop_
_entity.id
_entity.type
_entity.pdbx_description
1 polymer ?
#
loop_
_entity_poly.entity_id
_entity_poly.type
_entity_poly.pdbx_seq_one_letter_code
_entity_poly.pdbx_strand_id
1 'polypeptide(L)'
;KQVVGLKAAPSNLQIGEGELLCATNYVLSSAFNPEKIVINGIPQYDLIVIEEASQVFLTAIVAFKSLGRLCLIVGDPMQLPPIVKLNNPLYNSWNVYSQIEGLKTIALGSGFKSYRIVTTFRLTKKSANLTKYFYDNRFVSVKSEYKNFSKIDDALFPAEGGVIYICTDDLRNGVYSDSCNAILHRIVRNLDEQYPDYHVALISPYRDTVREMQKYFSTPDYNLDITIETIDRIQGATVDYAILYLPGRNPGFALEDRRFNVATSRSLSTTLI
;
A
#
# COMPACT_ATOMS: atom_id res chain seq x y z
N LYS A 1 22.92 15.44 -14.86
CA LYS A 1 21.93 16.53 -14.95
C LYS A 1 21.14 16.53 -13.65
N GLN A 2 21.09 17.64 -12.94
CA GLN A 2 20.29 17.79 -11.74
C GLN A 2 18.80 17.86 -12.12
N VAL A 3 17.94 17.12 -11.41
CA VAL A 3 16.48 17.27 -11.53
C VAL A 3 16.10 18.61 -10.89
N VAL A 4 15.68 19.55 -11.69
CA VAL A 4 15.35 20.91 -11.26
C VAL A 4 13.89 20.96 -10.79
N GLY A 5 13.64 20.37 -9.65
CA GLY A 5 12.39 20.61 -8.91
C GLY A 5 11.17 19.79 -9.34
N LEU A 6 10.45 19.29 -8.34
CA LEU A 6 9.11 18.72 -8.46
C LEU A 6 8.13 19.87 -8.65
N LYS A 7 7.50 19.99 -9.81
CA LYS A 7 6.42 20.95 -10.04
C LYS A 7 5.06 20.26 -9.92
N ALA A 8 4.10 20.95 -9.31
CA ALA A 8 2.69 20.57 -9.46
C ALA A 8 2.35 20.54 -10.96
N ALA A 9 1.56 19.55 -11.36
CA ALA A 9 1.23 19.37 -12.78
C ALA A 9 0.60 20.66 -13.36
N PRO A 10 1.21 21.29 -14.38
CA PRO A 10 0.62 22.44 -15.04
C PRO A 10 -0.66 22.03 -15.76
N SER A 11 -1.58 22.97 -15.97
CA SER A 11 -2.89 22.72 -16.58
C SER A 11 -2.79 22.13 -18.00
N ASN A 12 -1.71 22.44 -18.71
CA ASN A 12 -1.43 21.96 -20.08
C ASN A 12 -0.57 20.68 -20.11
N LEU A 13 -0.05 20.21 -18.95
CA LEU A 13 0.84 19.05 -18.83
C LEU A 13 2.16 19.17 -19.64
N GLN A 14 2.53 20.38 -20.04
CA GLN A 14 3.79 20.64 -20.76
C GLN A 14 4.93 20.88 -19.77
N ILE A 15 6.08 20.31 -20.05
CA ILE A 15 7.31 20.50 -19.26
C ILE A 15 8.48 20.84 -20.17
N GLY A 16 9.45 21.55 -19.62
CA GLY A 16 10.69 21.91 -20.30
C GLY A 16 11.74 20.79 -20.28
N GLU A 17 12.84 21.03 -21.00
CA GLU A 17 13.98 20.11 -21.00
C GLU A 17 14.58 19.96 -19.59
N GLY A 18 14.78 18.71 -19.15
CA GLY A 18 15.34 18.39 -17.84
C GLY A 18 14.36 18.52 -16.68
N GLU A 19 13.08 18.81 -16.94
CA GLU A 19 12.04 18.85 -15.93
C GLU A 19 11.41 17.48 -15.67
N LEU A 20 10.93 17.27 -14.45
CA LEU A 20 10.16 16.09 -14.02
C LEU A 20 8.75 16.53 -13.63
N LEU A 21 7.74 15.91 -14.26
CA LEU A 21 6.34 16.07 -13.92
C LEU A 21 5.89 14.88 -13.05
N CYS A 22 5.38 15.15 -11.85
CA CYS A 22 4.65 14.17 -11.06
C CYS A 22 3.16 14.48 -11.09
N ALA A 23 2.37 13.51 -11.49
CA ALA A 23 0.93 13.64 -11.60
C ALA A 23 0.23 12.35 -11.16
N THR A 24 -0.98 12.46 -10.63
CA THR A 24 -1.83 11.30 -10.44
C THR A 24 -2.35 10.78 -11.78
N ASN A 25 -2.73 9.52 -11.83
CA ASN A 25 -3.36 8.91 -13.01
C ASN A 25 -4.56 9.74 -13.51
N TYR A 26 -5.33 10.29 -12.57
CA TYR A 26 -6.48 11.13 -12.89
C TYR A 26 -6.07 12.44 -13.61
N VAL A 27 -5.05 13.11 -13.11
CA VAL A 27 -4.54 14.35 -13.70
C VAL A 27 -3.94 14.06 -15.08
N LEU A 28 -3.13 13.00 -15.21
CA LEU A 28 -2.52 12.64 -16.49
C LEU A 28 -3.56 12.22 -17.53
N SER A 29 -4.66 11.61 -17.12
CA SER A 29 -5.78 11.27 -18.03
C SER A 29 -6.37 12.50 -18.74
N SER A 30 -6.22 13.69 -18.18
CA SER A 30 -6.67 14.92 -18.81
C SER A 30 -5.89 15.29 -20.09
N ALA A 31 -4.72 14.66 -20.34
CA ALA A 31 -3.97 14.78 -21.59
C ALA A 31 -4.78 14.28 -22.80
N PHE A 32 -5.73 13.38 -22.55
CA PHE A 32 -6.60 12.81 -23.61
C PHE A 32 -7.95 13.53 -23.72
N ASN A 33 -8.11 14.68 -23.07
CA ASN A 33 -9.31 15.51 -23.25
C ASN A 33 -9.31 16.11 -24.67
N PRO A 34 -10.35 15.86 -25.48
CA PRO A 34 -10.44 16.36 -26.86
C PRO A 34 -10.23 17.86 -26.99
N GLU A 35 -10.77 18.65 -26.07
CA GLU A 35 -10.61 20.11 -26.06
C GLU A 35 -9.15 20.54 -25.86
N LYS A 36 -8.45 19.88 -24.94
CA LYS A 36 -7.03 20.16 -24.68
C LYS A 36 -6.13 19.69 -25.83
N ILE A 37 -6.45 18.56 -26.44
CA ILE A 37 -5.71 18.03 -27.60
C ILE A 37 -5.78 19.04 -28.78
N VAL A 38 -6.95 19.61 -29.02
CA VAL A 38 -7.12 20.60 -30.10
C VAL A 38 -6.32 21.88 -29.84
N ILE A 39 -6.26 22.34 -28.60
CA ILE A 39 -5.60 23.61 -28.23
C ILE A 39 -4.09 23.46 -28.05
N ASN A 40 -3.64 22.42 -27.34
CA ASN A 40 -2.26 22.31 -26.86
C ASN A 40 -1.49 21.13 -27.48
N GLY A 41 -2.17 20.28 -28.25
CA GLY A 41 -1.63 19.00 -28.70
C GLY A 41 -1.51 17.94 -27.58
N ILE A 42 -1.06 16.76 -27.96
CA ILE A 42 -0.77 15.67 -27.02
C ILE A 42 0.64 15.89 -26.48
N PRO A 43 0.85 15.98 -25.15
CA PRO A 43 2.18 16.12 -24.58
C PRO A 43 3.04 14.88 -24.91
N GLN A 44 4.30 15.12 -25.17
CA GLN A 44 5.28 14.06 -25.47
C GLN A 44 6.42 14.12 -24.48
N TYR A 45 6.70 12.97 -23.86
CA TYR A 45 7.76 12.84 -22.85
C TYR A 45 8.85 11.87 -23.32
N ASP A 46 10.07 12.07 -22.91
CA ASP A 46 11.15 11.10 -23.16
C ASP A 46 10.90 9.78 -22.42
N LEU A 47 10.45 9.88 -21.17
CA LEU A 47 10.19 8.75 -20.31
C LEU A 47 8.91 8.96 -19.51
N ILE A 48 8.04 7.96 -19.51
CA ILE A 48 6.92 7.83 -18.58
C ILE A 48 7.27 6.75 -17.55
N VAL A 49 7.12 7.08 -16.28
CA VAL A 49 7.19 6.11 -15.18
C VAL A 49 5.80 5.97 -14.57
N ILE A 50 5.24 4.79 -14.63
CA ILE A 50 3.94 4.46 -13.99
C ILE A 50 4.27 3.70 -12.72
N GLU A 51 4.19 4.37 -11.58
CA GLU A 51 4.39 3.78 -10.26
C GLU A 51 3.07 3.29 -9.66
N GLU A 52 3.12 2.33 -8.73
CA GLU A 52 1.94 1.66 -8.14
C GLU A 52 0.99 1.11 -9.23
N ALA A 53 1.56 0.57 -10.30
CA ALA A 53 0.83 0.14 -11.49
C ALA A 53 -0.14 -1.01 -11.24
N SER A 54 -0.06 -1.69 -10.09
CA SER A 54 -1.07 -2.67 -9.65
C SER A 54 -2.47 -2.06 -9.54
N GLN A 55 -2.56 -0.77 -9.20
CA GLN A 55 -3.81 -0.03 -9.06
C GLN A 55 -4.27 0.67 -10.35
N VAL A 56 -3.55 0.51 -11.46
CA VAL A 56 -3.83 1.20 -12.72
C VAL A 56 -4.51 0.26 -13.69
N PHE A 57 -5.62 0.70 -14.28
CA PHE A 57 -6.33 -0.03 -15.33
C PHE A 57 -5.44 -0.25 -16.55
N LEU A 58 -5.57 -1.39 -17.21
CA LEU A 58 -4.84 -1.69 -18.45
C LEU A 58 -4.99 -0.59 -19.50
N THR A 59 -6.22 -0.10 -19.70
CA THR A 59 -6.51 0.97 -20.65
C THR A 59 -5.76 2.25 -20.34
N ALA A 60 -5.63 2.61 -19.06
CA ALA A 60 -4.86 3.79 -18.63
C ALA A 60 -3.36 3.58 -18.86
N ILE A 61 -2.82 2.40 -18.55
CA ILE A 61 -1.40 2.08 -18.82
C ILE A 61 -1.09 2.22 -20.32
N VAL A 62 -1.94 1.67 -21.18
CA VAL A 62 -1.77 1.75 -22.63
C VAL A 62 -1.83 3.20 -23.11
N ALA A 63 -2.80 3.98 -22.61
CA ALA A 63 -2.92 5.39 -22.93
C ALA A 63 -1.69 6.18 -22.49
N PHE A 64 -1.24 6.03 -21.26
CA PHE A 64 -0.07 6.76 -20.74
C PHE A 64 1.21 6.37 -21.48
N LYS A 65 1.37 5.10 -21.83
CA LYS A 65 2.51 4.65 -22.64
C LYS A 65 2.60 5.41 -23.96
N SER A 66 1.48 5.81 -24.57
CA SER A 66 1.47 6.55 -25.83
C SER A 66 2.00 7.99 -25.71
N LEU A 67 2.10 8.53 -24.48
CA LEU A 67 2.63 9.86 -24.21
C LEU A 67 4.16 9.90 -24.13
N GLY A 68 4.83 8.75 -24.08
CA GLY A 68 6.27 8.70 -23.89
C GLY A 68 7.01 7.85 -24.93
N ARG A 69 8.22 8.26 -25.26
CA ARG A 69 9.12 7.48 -26.11
C ARG A 69 9.53 6.17 -25.44
N LEU A 70 9.78 6.21 -24.12
CA LEU A 70 10.03 5.07 -23.27
C LEU A 70 8.98 5.02 -22.17
N CYS A 71 8.66 3.80 -21.71
CA CYS A 71 7.74 3.61 -20.59
C CYS A 71 8.29 2.56 -19.63
N LEU A 72 8.40 2.93 -18.37
CA LEU A 72 8.72 2.05 -17.25
C LEU A 72 7.47 1.86 -16.41
N ILE A 73 7.04 0.62 -16.23
CA ILE A 73 5.88 0.25 -15.42
C ILE A 73 6.39 -0.43 -14.17
N VAL A 74 6.12 0.17 -13.02
CA VAL A 74 6.59 -0.28 -11.70
C VAL A 74 5.38 -0.58 -10.83
N GLY A 75 5.39 -1.74 -10.19
CA GLY A 75 4.31 -2.14 -9.28
C GLY A 75 4.46 -3.58 -8.83
N ASP A 76 3.54 -3.98 -7.98
CA ASP A 76 3.53 -5.30 -7.39
C ASP A 76 2.19 -6.00 -7.67
N PRO A 77 2.18 -7.07 -8.48
CA PRO A 77 0.95 -7.78 -8.83
C PRO A 77 0.32 -8.52 -7.64
N MET A 78 1.05 -8.66 -6.53
CA MET A 78 0.57 -9.24 -5.27
C MET A 78 0.10 -8.18 -4.27
N GLN A 79 -0.02 -6.91 -4.70
CA GLN A 79 -0.72 -5.85 -3.98
C GLN A 79 -2.10 -5.59 -4.58
N LEU A 80 -2.87 -4.66 -3.97
CA LEU A 80 -4.27 -4.45 -4.33
C LEU A 80 -4.45 -4.05 -5.80
N PRO A 81 -5.43 -4.63 -6.49
CA PRO A 81 -5.78 -4.27 -7.85
C PRO A 81 -6.57 -2.96 -7.89
N PRO A 82 -6.87 -2.41 -9.09
CA PRO A 82 -7.74 -1.26 -9.23
C PRO A 82 -9.11 -1.50 -8.60
N ILE A 83 -9.64 -0.48 -7.92
CA ILE A 83 -10.98 -0.57 -7.32
C ILE A 83 -12.03 -0.36 -8.41
N VAL A 84 -12.92 -1.32 -8.52
CA VAL A 84 -14.02 -1.27 -9.45
C VAL A 84 -15.35 -1.19 -8.71
N LYS A 85 -16.14 -0.16 -9.01
CA LYS A 85 -17.41 0.11 -8.32
C LYS A 85 -18.65 -0.42 -9.04
N LEU A 86 -18.50 -1.01 -10.22
CA LEU A 86 -19.65 -1.44 -11.02
C LEU A 86 -20.10 -2.85 -10.64
N ASN A 87 -21.32 -2.98 -10.16
CA ASN A 87 -22.03 -4.25 -10.01
C ASN A 87 -22.58 -4.73 -11.36
N ASN A 88 -21.71 -5.15 -12.28
CA ASN A 88 -22.16 -5.69 -13.56
C ASN A 88 -21.83 -7.18 -13.62
N PRO A 89 -22.77 -8.08 -13.99
CA PRO A 89 -22.50 -9.51 -14.18
C PRO A 89 -21.36 -9.81 -15.16
N LEU A 90 -21.11 -8.97 -16.14
CA LEU A 90 -19.95 -9.04 -17.05
C LEU A 90 -18.61 -8.90 -16.31
N TYR A 91 -18.62 -8.36 -15.12
CA TYR A 91 -17.47 -8.19 -14.26
C TYR A 91 -16.90 -9.50 -13.71
N ASN A 92 -17.74 -10.51 -13.59
CA ASN A 92 -17.34 -11.83 -13.08
C ASN A 92 -16.81 -12.74 -14.21
N SER A 93 -16.75 -12.25 -15.46
CA SER A 93 -16.10 -12.99 -16.51
C SER A 93 -14.59 -12.82 -16.45
N TRP A 94 -13.82 -13.91 -16.48
CA TRP A 94 -12.36 -13.90 -16.41
C TRP A 94 -11.70 -13.01 -17.48
N ASN A 95 -12.34 -12.82 -18.65
CA ASN A 95 -11.88 -11.95 -19.72
C ASN A 95 -11.90 -10.44 -19.32
N VAL A 96 -12.77 -10.05 -18.40
CA VAL A 96 -12.86 -8.66 -17.93
C VAL A 96 -11.79 -8.37 -16.88
N TYR A 97 -11.42 -9.35 -16.06
CA TYR A 97 -10.33 -9.18 -15.09
C TYR A 97 -8.99 -8.88 -15.75
N SER A 98 -8.66 -9.55 -16.85
CA SER A 98 -7.40 -9.28 -17.56
C SER A 98 -7.33 -7.87 -18.18
N GLN A 99 -8.46 -7.21 -18.43
CA GLN A 99 -8.50 -5.82 -18.89
C GLN A 99 -8.38 -4.81 -17.76
N ILE A 100 -8.75 -5.20 -16.54
CA ILE A 100 -8.73 -4.34 -15.36
C ILE A 100 -7.35 -4.35 -14.73
N GLU A 101 -6.79 -5.52 -14.43
CA GLU A 101 -5.50 -5.68 -13.80
C GLU A 101 -4.34 -5.42 -14.79
N GLY A 102 -4.08 -4.13 -15.07
CA GLY A 102 -3.15 -3.74 -16.13
C GLY A 102 -1.73 -4.27 -15.93
N LEU A 103 -1.15 -4.10 -14.75
CA LEU A 103 0.20 -4.60 -14.45
C LEU A 103 0.30 -6.11 -14.62
N LYS A 104 -0.62 -6.87 -14.03
CA LYS A 104 -0.62 -8.33 -14.10
C LYS A 104 -0.76 -8.82 -15.54
N THR A 105 -1.63 -8.21 -16.31
CA THR A 105 -1.85 -8.54 -17.73
C THR A 105 -0.59 -8.28 -18.56
N ILE A 106 0.09 -7.15 -18.34
CA ILE A 106 1.33 -6.82 -19.05
C ILE A 106 2.48 -7.72 -18.61
N ALA A 107 2.59 -8.03 -17.31
CA ALA A 107 3.66 -8.87 -16.78
C ALA A 107 3.53 -10.34 -17.22
N LEU A 108 2.32 -10.85 -17.40
CA LEU A 108 2.03 -12.20 -17.87
C LEU A 108 1.91 -12.28 -19.39
N GLY A 109 1.46 -11.20 -20.03
CA GLY A 109 1.39 -11.09 -21.49
C GLY A 109 2.78 -10.96 -22.09
N SER A 110 3.12 -11.81 -23.02
CA SER A 110 4.42 -11.82 -23.70
C SER A 110 4.66 -10.52 -24.50
N GLY A 111 5.93 -10.12 -24.61
CA GLY A 111 6.38 -9.01 -25.45
C GLY A 111 7.00 -7.84 -24.70
N PHE A 112 6.81 -7.75 -23.39
CA PHE A 112 7.50 -6.78 -22.56
C PHE A 112 8.62 -7.45 -21.76
N LYS A 113 9.78 -6.81 -21.71
CA LYS A 113 10.84 -7.24 -20.78
C LYS A 113 10.37 -6.94 -19.38
N SER A 114 10.26 -7.97 -18.55
CA SER A 114 9.90 -7.84 -17.15
C SER A 114 11.06 -8.26 -16.25
N TYR A 115 11.25 -7.52 -15.18
CA TYR A 115 12.23 -7.78 -14.14
C TYR A 115 11.51 -7.88 -12.81
N ARG A 116 11.87 -8.89 -12.01
CA ARG A 116 11.31 -9.08 -10.69
C ARG A 116 12.35 -8.78 -9.63
N ILE A 117 12.05 -7.81 -8.77
CA ILE A 117 12.87 -7.54 -7.59
C ILE A 117 12.41 -8.49 -6.49
N VAL A 118 13.31 -9.32 -6.00
CA VAL A 118 13.04 -10.33 -4.96
C VAL A 118 13.66 -9.99 -3.62
N THR A 119 14.22 -8.79 -3.49
CA THR A 119 14.86 -8.31 -2.26
C THR A 119 14.10 -7.14 -1.65
N THR A 120 14.01 -7.12 -0.32
CA THR A 120 13.43 -5.99 0.42
C THR A 120 14.45 -5.38 1.37
N PHE A 121 14.46 -4.04 1.43
CA PHE A 121 15.19 -3.25 2.43
C PHE A 121 14.28 -2.76 3.56
N ARG A 122 12.96 -2.94 3.40
CA ARG A 122 11.95 -2.50 4.37
C ARG A 122 11.77 -3.54 5.48
N LEU A 123 11.43 -4.75 5.12
CA LEU A 123 10.99 -5.79 6.05
C LEU A 123 12.18 -6.42 6.80
N THR A 124 11.94 -6.81 8.05
CA THR A 124 12.88 -7.66 8.78
C THR A 124 12.98 -9.05 8.14
N LYS A 125 14.00 -9.81 8.47
CA LYS A 125 14.14 -11.19 7.98
C LYS A 125 12.94 -12.07 8.37
N LYS A 126 12.41 -11.89 9.59
CA LYS A 126 11.24 -12.65 10.07
C LYS A 126 9.96 -12.25 9.30
N SER A 127 9.73 -10.96 9.08
CA SER A 127 8.59 -10.49 8.29
C SER A 127 8.69 -10.93 6.83
N ALA A 128 9.88 -10.87 6.22
CA ALA A 128 10.10 -11.33 4.86
C ALA A 128 9.86 -12.84 4.70
N ASN A 129 10.14 -13.64 5.74
CA ASN A 129 9.85 -15.08 5.73
C ASN A 129 8.35 -15.40 5.66
N LEU A 130 7.47 -14.54 6.19
CA LEU A 130 6.03 -14.66 5.97
C LEU A 130 5.68 -14.16 4.56
N THR A 131 6.13 -12.98 4.20
CA THR A 131 5.80 -12.31 2.94
C THR A 131 6.21 -13.12 1.70
N LYS A 132 7.29 -13.92 1.78
CA LYS A 132 7.78 -14.72 0.64
C LYS A 132 6.75 -15.70 0.07
N TYR A 133 5.76 -16.13 0.87
CA TYR A 133 4.70 -17.04 0.39
C TYR A 133 3.86 -16.41 -0.72
N PHE A 134 3.73 -15.08 -0.77
CA PHE A 134 3.06 -14.36 -1.85
C PHE A 134 3.93 -14.24 -3.12
N TYR A 135 5.23 -14.58 -3.04
CA TYR A 135 6.22 -14.35 -4.10
C TYR A 135 7.01 -15.62 -4.46
N ASP A 136 6.35 -16.75 -4.57
CA ASP A 136 6.92 -18.06 -4.95
C ASP A 136 8.13 -18.45 -4.09
N ASN A 137 8.14 -18.09 -2.83
CA ASN A 137 9.22 -18.32 -1.85
C ASN A 137 10.59 -17.69 -2.23
N ARG A 138 10.61 -16.71 -3.14
CA ARG A 138 11.86 -16.08 -3.61
C ARG A 138 12.17 -14.73 -2.96
N PHE A 139 11.25 -14.22 -2.12
CA PHE A 139 11.40 -12.90 -1.49
C PHE A 139 12.27 -12.97 -0.25
N VAL A 140 13.32 -12.13 -0.18
CA VAL A 140 14.29 -12.14 0.92
C VAL A 140 14.57 -10.72 1.43
N SER A 141 14.83 -10.59 2.72
CA SER A 141 15.28 -9.34 3.32
C SER A 141 16.80 -9.24 3.26
N VAL A 142 17.29 -8.08 2.80
CA VAL A 142 18.69 -7.66 2.87
C VAL A 142 18.91 -6.56 3.90
N LYS A 143 17.89 -6.29 4.73
CA LYS A 143 17.96 -5.30 5.80
C LYS A 143 18.95 -5.76 6.87
N SER A 144 19.92 -4.91 7.20
CA SER A 144 20.98 -5.17 8.19
C SER A 144 20.64 -4.57 9.55
N GLU A 145 19.92 -3.46 9.58
CA GLU A 145 19.60 -2.73 10.79
C GLU A 145 18.08 -2.64 10.97
N TYR A 146 17.60 -2.82 12.20
CA TYR A 146 16.20 -2.74 12.54
C TYR A 146 16.01 -1.69 13.65
N LYS A 147 14.94 -0.92 13.57
CA LYS A 147 14.41 -0.28 14.74
C LYS A 147 13.94 -1.39 15.68
N ASN A 148 14.50 -1.44 16.89
CA ASN A 148 14.15 -2.43 17.89
C ASN A 148 13.33 -1.80 19.02
N PHE A 149 12.69 -2.65 19.78
CA PHE A 149 11.85 -2.26 20.91
C PHE A 149 12.48 -2.75 22.23
N SER A 150 13.81 -2.75 22.34
CA SER A 150 14.57 -3.30 23.46
C SER A 150 14.28 -2.64 24.81
N LYS A 151 13.67 -1.47 24.83
CA LYS A 151 13.23 -0.81 26.07
C LYS A 151 11.93 -1.38 26.65
N ILE A 152 11.20 -2.19 25.87
CA ILE A 152 9.94 -2.80 26.28
C ILE A 152 10.16 -4.30 26.41
N ASP A 153 10.15 -4.80 27.64
CA ASP A 153 10.24 -6.25 27.90
C ASP A 153 8.84 -6.88 27.81
N ASP A 154 8.37 -7.07 26.60
CA ASP A 154 7.08 -7.69 26.31
C ASP A 154 7.20 -8.49 25.00
N ALA A 155 6.61 -9.67 24.97
CA ALA A 155 6.58 -10.55 23.80
C ALA A 155 5.97 -9.90 22.54
N LEU A 156 5.19 -8.84 22.69
CA LEU A 156 4.62 -8.05 21.60
C LEU A 156 5.66 -7.16 20.89
N PHE A 157 6.86 -7.04 21.46
CA PHE A 157 7.91 -6.16 20.95
C PHE A 157 9.22 -6.93 20.73
N PRO A 158 9.25 -7.95 19.86
CA PRO A 158 10.45 -8.76 19.63
C PRO A 158 11.59 -7.92 19.05
N ALA A 159 12.78 -8.09 19.59
CA ALA A 159 13.98 -7.35 19.16
C ALA A 159 14.30 -7.49 17.67
N GLU A 160 14.00 -8.66 17.08
CA GLU A 160 14.25 -8.94 15.66
C GLU A 160 13.06 -8.59 14.75
N GLY A 161 12.00 -8.02 15.33
CA GLY A 161 10.75 -7.76 14.61
C GLY A 161 10.03 -9.04 14.19
N GLY A 162 9.12 -8.91 13.23
CA GLY A 162 8.38 -10.05 12.69
C GLY A 162 6.88 -9.83 12.69
N VAL A 163 6.14 -10.93 12.62
CA VAL A 163 4.68 -10.93 12.68
C VAL A 163 4.24 -11.70 13.92
N ILE A 164 3.39 -11.09 14.72
CA ILE A 164 2.88 -11.62 15.98
C ILE A 164 1.36 -11.72 15.90
N TYR A 165 0.79 -12.74 16.52
CA TYR A 165 -0.64 -12.95 16.61
C TYR A 165 -1.13 -12.82 18.05
N ILE A 166 -2.25 -12.10 18.25
CA ILE A 166 -3.04 -12.15 19.47
C ILE A 166 -4.44 -12.64 19.09
N CYS A 167 -4.84 -13.79 19.64
CA CYS A 167 -6.22 -14.24 19.58
C CYS A 167 -6.95 -13.74 20.83
N THR A 168 -8.11 -13.11 20.64
CA THR A 168 -9.02 -12.76 21.73
C THR A 168 -10.28 -13.57 21.61
N ASP A 169 -10.82 -14.02 22.76
CA ASP A 169 -12.08 -14.77 22.80
C ASP A 169 -13.32 -13.87 22.66
N ASP A 170 -13.14 -12.60 22.33
CA ASP A 170 -14.22 -11.65 22.14
C ASP A 170 -14.89 -11.85 20.77
N LEU A 171 -15.82 -12.81 20.75
CA LEU A 171 -16.59 -13.22 19.56
C LEU A 171 -17.74 -12.27 19.23
N ARG A 172 -17.80 -11.08 19.79
CA ARG A 172 -18.90 -10.14 19.54
C ARG A 172 -18.88 -9.63 18.10
N ASN A 173 -19.68 -10.29 17.28
CA ASN A 173 -20.25 -9.84 16.00
C ASN A 173 -19.47 -8.78 15.17
N GLY A 174 -18.15 -8.94 15.08
CA GLY A 174 -17.40 -8.20 14.09
C GLY A 174 -17.26 -6.70 14.30
N VAL A 175 -17.55 -6.19 15.49
CA VAL A 175 -17.39 -4.79 15.87
C VAL A 175 -16.15 -4.67 16.77
N TYR A 176 -15.47 -3.55 16.67
CA TYR A 176 -14.38 -3.16 17.55
C TYR A 176 -14.87 -3.15 19.02
N SER A 177 -14.25 -3.93 19.89
CA SER A 177 -14.72 -4.14 21.26
C SER A 177 -13.90 -3.34 22.28
N ASP A 178 -14.47 -3.09 23.44
CA ASP A 178 -13.79 -2.39 24.53
C ASP A 178 -12.55 -3.15 25.03
N SER A 179 -12.59 -4.49 25.04
CA SER A 179 -11.46 -5.33 25.41
C SER A 179 -10.30 -5.22 24.41
N CYS A 180 -10.60 -5.26 23.11
CA CYS A 180 -9.61 -5.01 22.06
C CYS A 180 -9.05 -3.60 22.16
N ASN A 181 -9.93 -2.60 22.39
CA ASN A 181 -9.51 -1.22 22.58
C ASN A 181 -8.52 -1.09 23.76
N ALA A 182 -8.78 -1.72 24.89
CA ALA A 182 -7.88 -1.68 26.05
C ALA A 182 -6.49 -2.28 25.72
N ILE A 183 -6.44 -3.38 24.96
CA ILE A 183 -5.19 -3.99 24.52
C ILE A 183 -4.43 -3.01 23.59
N LEU A 184 -5.10 -2.44 22.60
CA LEU A 184 -4.48 -1.51 21.66
C LEU A 184 -3.96 -0.25 22.35
N HIS A 185 -4.74 0.33 23.28
CA HIS A 185 -4.29 1.47 24.07
C HIS A 185 -3.05 1.15 24.92
N ARG A 186 -3.00 -0.03 25.54
CA ARG A 186 -1.82 -0.47 26.31
C ARG A 186 -0.58 -0.53 25.40
N ILE A 187 -0.71 -1.12 24.21
CA ILE A 187 0.39 -1.25 23.26
C ILE A 187 0.87 0.14 22.80
N VAL A 188 -0.07 0.98 22.38
CA VAL A 188 0.24 2.33 21.89
C VAL A 188 0.86 3.20 22.98
N ARG A 189 0.36 3.11 24.22
CA ARG A 189 0.94 3.84 25.36
C ARG A 189 2.37 3.40 25.67
N ASN A 190 2.66 2.10 25.66
CA ASN A 190 4.02 1.61 25.85
C ASN A 190 4.97 2.14 24.74
N LEU A 191 4.48 2.22 23.51
CA LEU A 191 5.24 2.79 22.40
C LEU A 191 5.44 4.31 22.61
N ASP A 192 4.40 5.04 22.97
CA ASP A 192 4.46 6.48 23.22
C ASP A 192 5.47 6.86 24.33
N GLU A 193 5.47 6.11 25.43
CA GLU A 193 6.38 6.34 26.55
C GLU A 193 7.85 6.05 26.22
N GLN A 194 8.11 5.03 25.41
CA GLN A 194 9.48 4.54 25.18
C GLN A 194 10.04 4.97 23.81
N TYR A 195 9.18 5.25 22.84
CA TYR A 195 9.53 5.51 21.43
C TYR A 195 8.64 6.58 20.80
N PRO A 196 8.56 7.79 21.37
CA PRO A 196 7.62 8.83 20.92
C PRO A 196 7.84 9.29 19.47
N ASP A 197 9.04 9.12 18.93
CA ASP A 197 9.38 9.49 17.54
C ASP A 197 9.05 8.40 16.52
N TYR A 198 8.40 7.30 16.93
CA TYR A 198 8.06 6.21 16.02
C TYR A 198 6.68 6.45 15.40
N HIS A 199 6.55 5.97 14.16
CA HIS A 199 5.27 5.97 13.45
C HIS A 199 4.57 4.62 13.64
N VAL A 200 3.33 4.65 14.11
CA VAL A 200 2.49 3.48 14.37
C VAL A 200 1.25 3.51 13.48
N ALA A 201 0.91 2.39 12.86
CA ALA A 201 -0.33 2.25 12.12
C ALA A 201 -1.30 1.27 12.79
N LEU A 202 -2.53 1.71 12.98
CA LEU A 202 -3.67 0.86 13.32
C LEU A 202 -4.48 0.63 12.03
N ILE A 203 -4.54 -0.63 11.60
CA ILE A 203 -5.06 -0.98 10.27
C ILE A 203 -6.24 -1.94 10.44
N SER A 204 -7.30 -1.76 9.67
CA SER A 204 -8.39 -2.73 9.57
C SER A 204 -8.90 -2.85 8.13
N PRO A 205 -9.43 -4.00 7.70
CA PRO A 205 -10.06 -4.12 6.38
C PRO A 205 -11.38 -3.34 6.27
N TYR A 206 -11.98 -2.91 7.39
CA TYR A 206 -13.33 -2.34 7.43
C TYR A 206 -13.35 -0.87 7.88
N ARG A 207 -14.06 -0.04 7.11
CA ARG A 207 -14.18 1.40 7.37
C ARG A 207 -14.90 1.75 8.67
N ASP A 208 -15.91 0.98 9.05
CA ASP A 208 -16.63 1.15 10.31
C ASP A 208 -15.72 0.86 11.51
N THR A 209 -14.94 -0.20 11.46
CA THR A 209 -13.91 -0.51 12.46
C THR A 209 -12.89 0.61 12.58
N VAL A 210 -12.38 1.11 11.46
CA VAL A 210 -11.44 2.25 11.45
C VAL A 210 -12.08 3.49 12.09
N ARG A 211 -13.35 3.81 11.81
CA ARG A 211 -14.04 4.94 12.44
C ARG A 211 -14.16 4.79 13.96
N GLU A 212 -14.48 3.58 14.43
CA GLU A 212 -14.54 3.33 15.87
C GLU A 212 -13.15 3.47 16.50
N MET A 213 -12.11 2.89 15.93
CA MET A 213 -10.73 3.08 16.39
C MET A 213 -10.35 4.57 16.43
N GLN A 214 -10.68 5.34 15.39
CA GLN A 214 -10.42 6.77 15.34
C GLN A 214 -11.10 7.53 16.48
N LYS A 215 -12.33 7.18 16.85
CA LYS A 215 -13.02 7.79 18.01
C LYS A 215 -12.29 7.49 19.32
N TYR A 216 -11.90 6.24 19.53
CA TYR A 216 -11.20 5.83 20.75
C TYR A 216 -9.82 6.46 20.90
N PHE A 217 -9.10 6.65 19.79
CA PHE A 217 -7.76 7.23 19.79
C PHE A 217 -7.73 8.74 19.59
N SER A 218 -8.89 9.41 19.45
CA SER A 218 -8.97 10.89 19.31
C SER A 218 -8.82 11.65 20.63
N THR A 219 -9.03 10.97 21.77
CA THR A 219 -9.08 11.62 23.10
C THR A 219 -7.77 11.58 23.89
N PRO A 220 -6.96 10.51 23.86
CA PRO A 220 -5.64 10.52 24.50
C PRO A 220 -4.66 11.36 23.68
N ASP A 221 -3.92 12.23 24.36
CA ASP A 221 -2.83 12.97 23.75
C ASP A 221 -1.58 12.08 23.71
N TYR A 222 -1.25 11.57 22.53
CA TYR A 222 -0.05 10.79 22.28
C TYR A 222 0.98 11.65 21.56
N ASN A 223 2.26 11.47 21.89
CA ASN A 223 3.36 12.10 21.15
C ASN A 223 3.67 11.34 19.86
N LEU A 224 3.33 10.05 19.82
CA LEU A 224 3.49 9.18 18.64
C LEU A 224 2.72 9.70 17.43
N ASP A 225 3.34 9.56 16.25
CA ASP A 225 2.62 9.68 14.99
C ASP A 225 1.78 8.42 14.76
N ILE A 226 0.45 8.55 14.89
CA ILE A 226 -0.49 7.43 14.77
C ILE A 226 -1.34 7.59 13.51
N THR A 227 -1.20 6.66 12.59
CA THR A 227 -2.08 6.54 11.43
C THR A 227 -3.15 5.46 11.67
N ILE A 228 -4.44 5.79 11.52
CA ILE A 228 -5.56 4.84 11.64
C ILE A 228 -6.31 4.80 10.34
N GLU A 229 -6.12 3.72 9.56
CA GLU A 229 -6.65 3.65 8.20
C GLU A 229 -7.05 2.24 7.76
N THR A 230 -7.79 2.18 6.67
CA THR A 230 -8.08 0.89 6.02
C THR A 230 -6.84 0.37 5.29
N ILE A 231 -6.81 -0.97 5.07
CA ILE A 231 -5.72 -1.62 4.32
C ILE A 231 -5.54 -0.98 2.94
N ASP A 232 -6.65 -0.63 2.27
CA ASP A 232 -6.62 -0.03 0.93
C ASP A 232 -5.97 1.37 0.94
N ARG A 233 -6.10 2.13 2.03
CA ARG A 233 -5.55 3.49 2.13
C ARG A 233 -4.12 3.53 2.67
N ILE A 234 -3.73 2.53 3.46
CA ILE A 234 -2.36 2.43 3.99
C ILE A 234 -1.37 1.91 2.94
N GLN A 235 -1.84 1.49 1.77
CA GLN A 235 -0.96 1.04 0.70
C GLN A 235 0.05 2.15 0.33
N GLY A 236 1.30 1.77 0.10
CA GLY A 236 2.41 2.71 -0.13
C GLY A 236 3.07 3.24 1.15
N ALA A 237 2.35 3.35 2.25
CA ALA A 237 2.93 3.83 3.51
C ALA A 237 3.96 2.85 4.11
N THR A 238 4.84 3.42 4.92
CA THR A 238 5.84 2.66 5.69
C THR A 238 5.81 3.18 7.12
N VAL A 239 5.67 2.27 8.09
CA VAL A 239 5.55 2.58 9.52
C VAL A 239 6.53 1.75 10.33
N ASP A 240 6.83 2.16 11.56
CA ASP A 240 7.75 1.43 12.42
C ASP A 240 7.09 0.19 13.04
N TYR A 241 5.85 0.34 13.47
CA TYR A 241 5.03 -0.73 14.05
C TYR A 241 3.63 -0.70 13.42
N ALA A 242 3.14 -1.84 12.98
CA ALA A 242 1.79 -1.96 12.42
C ALA A 242 0.93 -2.89 13.27
N ILE A 243 -0.32 -2.51 13.51
CA ILE A 243 -1.31 -3.34 14.17
C ILE A 243 -2.45 -3.56 13.19
N LEU A 244 -2.62 -4.80 12.74
CA LEU A 244 -3.70 -5.22 11.89
C LEU A 244 -4.83 -5.82 12.74
N TYR A 245 -5.88 -5.04 12.97
CA TYR A 245 -7.06 -5.53 13.65
C TYR A 245 -8.01 -6.23 12.69
N LEU A 246 -8.24 -7.52 12.91
CA LEU A 246 -9.13 -8.36 12.13
C LEU A 246 -10.39 -8.69 12.95
N PRO A 247 -11.52 -8.00 12.74
CA PRO A 247 -12.78 -8.39 13.37
C PRO A 247 -13.26 -9.74 12.84
N GLY A 248 -13.92 -10.53 13.69
CA GLY A 248 -14.34 -11.90 13.40
C GLY A 248 -15.46 -12.03 12.35
N ARG A 249 -15.54 -11.12 11.38
CA ARG A 249 -16.54 -11.13 10.30
C ARG A 249 -15.89 -11.27 8.93
N ASN A 250 -16.58 -11.94 8.01
CA ASN A 250 -16.19 -12.14 6.62
C ASN A 250 -14.66 -12.37 6.43
N PRO A 251 -14.12 -13.47 6.96
CA PRO A 251 -12.69 -13.73 6.91
C PRO A 251 -12.15 -13.83 5.48
N GLY A 252 -12.97 -14.28 4.52
CA GLY A 252 -12.56 -14.34 3.11
C GLY A 252 -12.23 -12.98 2.51
N PHE A 253 -12.90 -11.89 2.95
CA PHE A 253 -12.56 -10.54 2.54
C PHE A 253 -11.32 -10.01 3.29
N ALA A 254 -11.27 -10.26 4.61
CA ALA A 254 -10.19 -9.75 5.45
C ALA A 254 -8.83 -10.40 5.15
N LEU A 255 -8.86 -11.70 4.83
CA LEU A 255 -7.67 -12.53 4.58
C LEU A 255 -7.43 -12.79 3.08
N GLU A 256 -8.05 -12.01 2.19
CA GLU A 256 -7.73 -12.08 0.76
C GLU A 256 -6.23 -11.80 0.58
N ASP A 257 -5.54 -12.65 -0.18
CA ASP A 257 -4.07 -12.72 -0.25
C ASP A 257 -3.39 -11.36 -0.46
N ARG A 258 -3.88 -10.57 -1.40
CA ARG A 258 -3.28 -9.27 -1.72
C ARG A 258 -3.50 -8.26 -0.61
N ARG A 259 -4.68 -8.28 0.01
CA ARG A 259 -5.02 -7.41 1.12
C ARG A 259 -4.18 -7.74 2.34
N PHE A 260 -4.07 -9.03 2.65
CA PHE A 260 -3.25 -9.50 3.76
C PHE A 260 -1.76 -9.22 3.53
N ASN A 261 -1.25 -9.42 2.31
CA ASN A 261 0.10 -9.06 1.94
C ASN A 261 0.37 -7.55 2.13
N VAL A 262 -0.53 -6.68 1.67
CA VAL A 262 -0.40 -5.23 1.89
C VAL A 262 -0.34 -4.91 3.37
N ALA A 263 -1.26 -5.43 4.18
CA ALA A 263 -1.34 -5.14 5.61
C ALA A 263 -0.08 -5.59 6.38
N THR A 264 0.44 -6.79 6.08
CA THR A 264 1.59 -7.37 6.78
C THR A 264 2.95 -6.87 6.30
N SER A 265 2.99 -6.15 5.20
CA SER A 265 4.21 -5.61 4.60
C SER A 265 4.43 -4.11 4.85
N ARG A 266 3.69 -3.49 5.77
CA ARG A 266 3.81 -2.04 6.05
C ARG A 266 4.90 -1.71 7.04
N SER A 267 5.17 -2.60 7.99
CA SER A 267 6.05 -2.33 9.12
C SER A 267 7.54 -2.47 8.77
N LEU A 268 8.34 -1.55 9.29
CA LEU A 268 9.81 -1.65 9.31
C LEU A 268 10.32 -2.67 10.32
N SER A 269 9.55 -2.96 11.36
CA SER A 269 9.94 -3.87 12.43
C SER A 269 8.90 -4.96 12.68
N THR A 270 7.80 -4.64 13.31
CA THR A 270 6.82 -5.64 13.76
C THR A 270 5.42 -5.35 13.23
N THR A 271 4.75 -6.39 12.79
CA THR A 271 3.31 -6.37 12.53
C THR A 271 2.62 -7.26 13.55
N LEU A 272 1.71 -6.68 14.32
CA LEU A 272 0.80 -7.37 15.22
C LEU A 272 -0.53 -7.63 14.53
N ILE A 273 -1.11 -8.82 14.66
CA ILE A 273 -2.39 -9.21 14.10
C ILE A 273 -3.29 -9.72 15.22
#